data_3e774ac19f8450d38864c30045db89fb
#
_entry.id   3e774ac19f8450d38864c30045db89fb
#
_cell.length_a   1.000
_cell.length_b   1.000
_cell.length_c   1.000
_cell.angle_alpha   90.00
_cell.angle_beta   90.00
_cell.angle_gamma   90.00
#
_symmetry.space_group_name_H-M   'P 1'
#
loop_
_entity.id
_entity.type
_entity.pdbx_description
1 polymer ?
#
loop_
_entity_poly.entity_id
_entity_poly.type
_entity_poly.pdbx_seq_one_letter_code
_entity_poly.pdbx_strand_id
1 'polypeptide(L)'
;NDIARLGFAVAAAVKGDAILGLDDDAKAFAQTIADTLKAAKKPLVISGTSLQDPAIMEAAAQVAQNLGNAGLTLTVPEVNSMGLAIFGGNSLEQAFAQDYDTVVIVENDLYRRLPAKQVDAALAKAKNVIVLDHSETETVKKANIVLSAASFAEGDGTVVSQEGRAQRFYQVYDPSYYKPELAIKESWRWLHAIETGVKGKAI
;
A
#
# COMPACT_ATOMS: atom_id res chain seq x y z
N ASN A 1 -12.79 13.33 -8.43
CA ASN A 1 -11.34 13.34 -8.64
C ASN A 1 -11.00 13.78 -10.06
N ASP A 2 -10.32 14.91 -10.19
CA ASP A 2 -10.07 15.53 -11.50
C ASP A 2 -9.12 14.71 -12.36
N ILE A 3 -8.18 13.96 -11.75
CA ILE A 3 -7.27 13.08 -12.46
C ILE A 3 -8.03 11.94 -13.16
N ALA A 4 -8.97 11.29 -12.45
CA ALA A 4 -9.80 10.25 -13.04
C ALA A 4 -10.68 10.80 -14.18
N ARG A 5 -11.30 11.97 -13.97
CA ARG A 5 -12.13 12.63 -15.00
C ARG A 5 -11.33 12.94 -16.25
N LEU A 6 -10.13 13.49 -16.10
CA LEU A 6 -9.22 13.73 -17.23
C LEU A 6 -8.81 12.41 -17.91
N GLY A 7 -8.50 11.37 -17.15
CA GLY A 7 -8.15 10.06 -17.70
C GLY A 7 -9.29 9.44 -18.52
N PHE A 8 -10.54 9.51 -18.06
CA PHE A 8 -11.69 9.06 -18.84
C PHE A 8 -11.92 9.93 -20.08
N ALA A 9 -11.65 11.23 -20.00
CA ALA A 9 -11.72 12.13 -21.16
C ALA A 9 -10.69 11.75 -22.23
N VAL A 10 -9.46 11.43 -21.80
CA VAL A 10 -8.42 10.90 -22.72
C VAL A 10 -8.86 9.58 -23.33
N ALA A 11 -9.44 8.67 -22.55
CA ALA A 11 -9.94 7.39 -23.06
C ALA A 11 -11.05 7.59 -24.11
N ALA A 12 -11.98 8.51 -23.89
CA ALA A 12 -13.01 8.90 -24.86
C ALA A 12 -12.40 9.47 -26.15
N ALA A 13 -11.46 10.42 -26.02
CA ALA A 13 -10.76 11.02 -27.16
C ALA A 13 -9.94 10.00 -27.99
N VAL A 14 -9.30 9.04 -27.30
CA VAL A 14 -8.60 7.94 -27.98
C VAL A 14 -9.56 7.11 -28.81
N LYS A 15 -10.72 6.79 -28.29
CA LYS A 15 -11.76 6.02 -28.97
C LYS A 15 -12.48 6.82 -30.08
N GLY A 16 -12.45 8.14 -30.01
CA GLY A 16 -13.18 9.05 -30.90
C GLY A 16 -14.58 9.40 -30.42
N ASP A 17 -14.86 9.14 -29.14
CA ASP A 17 -16.12 9.52 -28.49
C ASP A 17 -16.08 10.99 -28.05
N ALA A 18 -17.25 11.58 -27.78
CA ALA A 18 -17.35 12.94 -27.27
C ALA A 18 -16.83 13.06 -25.84
N ILE A 19 -16.01 14.07 -25.57
CA ILE A 19 -15.53 14.39 -24.22
C ILE A 19 -16.62 15.17 -23.49
N LEU A 20 -17.18 14.62 -22.44
CA LEU A 20 -18.25 15.21 -21.65
C LEU A 20 -17.75 15.64 -20.25
N GLY A 21 -18.42 16.64 -19.67
CA GLY A 21 -18.26 17.01 -18.26
C GLY A 21 -16.96 17.73 -17.88
N LEU A 22 -16.21 18.25 -18.87
CA LEU A 22 -15.02 19.09 -18.68
C LEU A 22 -15.22 20.45 -19.34
N ASP A 23 -14.46 21.47 -18.88
CA ASP A 23 -14.34 22.75 -19.58
C ASP A 23 -13.54 22.61 -20.89
N ASP A 24 -13.51 23.66 -21.68
CA ASP A 24 -12.91 23.58 -23.01
C ASP A 24 -11.38 23.44 -22.98
N ASP A 25 -10.71 23.99 -21.99
CA ASP A 25 -9.26 23.85 -21.81
C ASP A 25 -8.88 22.41 -21.45
N ALA A 26 -9.61 21.80 -20.53
CA ALA A 26 -9.39 20.40 -20.15
C ALA A 26 -9.76 19.43 -21.28
N LYS A 27 -10.77 19.73 -22.11
CA LYS A 27 -11.08 18.95 -23.32
C LYS A 27 -9.94 19.02 -24.34
N ALA A 28 -9.42 20.24 -24.62
CA ALA A 28 -8.30 20.44 -25.53
C ALA A 28 -7.05 19.72 -25.04
N PHE A 29 -6.79 19.73 -23.73
CA PHE A 29 -5.69 19.01 -23.12
C PHE A 29 -5.85 17.49 -23.24
N ALA A 30 -7.02 16.95 -22.95
CA ALA A 30 -7.33 15.53 -23.13
C ALA A 30 -7.14 15.07 -24.59
N GLN A 31 -7.58 15.90 -25.55
CA GLN A 31 -7.40 15.63 -26.98
C GLN A 31 -5.92 15.61 -27.37
N THR A 32 -5.14 16.58 -26.88
CA THR A 32 -3.68 16.64 -27.14
C THR A 32 -2.96 15.40 -26.63
N ILE A 33 -3.32 14.92 -25.43
CA ILE A 33 -2.78 13.67 -24.85
C ILE A 33 -3.16 12.48 -25.74
N ALA A 34 -4.43 12.38 -26.14
CA ALA A 34 -4.92 11.28 -26.96
C ALA A 34 -4.21 11.23 -28.32
N ASP A 35 -4.03 12.37 -28.99
CA ASP A 35 -3.36 12.45 -30.27
C ASP A 35 -1.87 12.07 -30.17
N THR A 36 -1.21 12.51 -29.10
CA THR A 36 0.18 12.13 -28.81
C THR A 36 0.32 10.62 -28.60
N LEU A 37 -0.58 10.02 -27.83
CA LEU A 37 -0.58 8.58 -27.56
C LEU A 37 -0.87 7.76 -28.84
N LYS A 38 -1.82 8.21 -29.68
CA LYS A 38 -2.13 7.57 -30.97
C LYS A 38 -0.95 7.62 -31.94
N ALA A 39 -0.19 8.70 -31.94
CA ALA A 39 0.99 8.86 -32.80
C ALA A 39 2.19 8.03 -32.32
N ALA A 40 2.21 7.57 -31.08
CA ALA A 40 3.31 6.82 -30.51
C ALA A 40 3.39 5.39 -31.05
N LYS A 41 4.60 4.93 -31.39
CA LYS A 41 4.80 3.54 -31.86
C LYS A 41 4.60 2.49 -30.76
N LYS A 42 4.96 2.82 -29.53
CA LYS A 42 4.85 1.96 -28.34
C LYS A 42 4.40 2.80 -27.13
N PRO A 43 3.13 3.18 -27.08
CA PRO A 43 2.64 3.94 -25.95
C PRO A 43 2.65 3.07 -24.66
N LEU A 44 2.94 3.70 -23.53
CA LEU A 44 2.89 3.09 -22.21
C LEU A 44 2.03 3.95 -21.30
N VAL A 45 1.05 3.32 -20.69
CA VAL A 45 0.20 3.93 -19.66
C VAL A 45 0.64 3.40 -18.30
N ILE A 46 0.92 4.31 -17.37
CA ILE A 46 1.34 3.99 -16.00
C ILE A 46 0.34 4.60 -15.03
N SER A 47 -0.16 3.80 -14.10
CA SER A 47 -1.04 4.23 -13.02
C SER A 47 -0.74 3.44 -11.75
N GLY A 48 -1.50 3.67 -10.67
CA GLY A 48 -1.28 2.92 -9.43
C GLY A 48 -2.26 3.30 -8.33
N THR A 49 -2.06 2.65 -7.19
CA THR A 49 -2.98 2.76 -6.03
C THR A 49 -2.64 3.89 -5.06
N SER A 50 -1.62 4.71 -5.34
CA SER A 50 -1.09 5.72 -4.41
C SER A 50 -2.12 6.77 -3.96
N LEU A 51 -3.11 7.08 -4.81
CA LEU A 51 -4.17 8.03 -4.50
C LEU A 51 -5.44 7.38 -3.93
N GLN A 52 -5.43 6.06 -3.74
CA GLN A 52 -6.53 5.26 -3.16
C GLN A 52 -7.89 5.48 -3.87
N ASP A 53 -7.86 5.80 -5.15
CA ASP A 53 -9.04 6.00 -5.99
C ASP A 53 -9.03 5.01 -7.16
N PRO A 54 -9.88 3.98 -7.15
CA PRO A 54 -9.94 2.97 -8.20
C PRO A 54 -10.29 3.54 -9.58
N ALA A 55 -11.00 4.67 -9.64
CA ALA A 55 -11.38 5.31 -10.89
C ALA A 55 -10.16 5.78 -11.70
N ILE A 56 -9.04 6.11 -11.04
CA ILE A 56 -7.79 6.48 -11.74
C ILE A 56 -7.20 5.28 -12.47
N MET A 57 -7.19 4.11 -11.83
CA MET A 57 -6.67 2.89 -12.47
C MET A 57 -7.60 2.42 -13.60
N GLU A 58 -8.91 2.53 -13.39
CA GLU A 58 -9.90 2.20 -14.41
C GLU A 58 -9.76 3.09 -15.64
N ALA A 59 -9.61 4.41 -15.45
CA ALA A 59 -9.37 5.34 -16.53
C ALA A 59 -8.08 5.00 -17.32
N ALA A 60 -6.98 4.70 -16.62
CA ALA A 60 -5.73 4.27 -17.24
C ALA A 60 -5.89 2.97 -18.05
N ALA A 61 -6.62 2.01 -17.51
CA ALA A 61 -6.92 0.75 -18.20
C ALA A 61 -7.75 0.99 -19.47
N GLN A 62 -8.74 1.86 -19.42
CA GLN A 62 -9.55 2.21 -20.60
C GLN A 62 -8.72 2.93 -21.66
N VAL A 63 -7.80 3.83 -21.28
CA VAL A 63 -6.88 4.46 -22.23
C VAL A 63 -6.03 3.40 -22.95
N ALA A 64 -5.42 2.50 -22.19
CA ALA A 64 -4.58 1.45 -22.78
C ALA A 64 -5.38 0.50 -23.67
N GLN A 65 -6.57 0.12 -23.25
CA GLN A 65 -7.47 -0.74 -24.01
C GLN A 65 -7.91 -0.08 -25.33
N ASN A 66 -8.29 1.20 -25.28
CA ASN A 66 -8.73 1.92 -26.48
C ASN A 66 -7.60 2.18 -27.49
N LEU A 67 -6.34 2.29 -27.03
CA LEU A 67 -5.18 2.36 -27.89
C LEU A 67 -4.88 1.02 -28.61
N GLY A 68 -5.17 -0.10 -27.97
CA GLY A 68 -5.00 -1.45 -28.52
C GLY A 68 -3.55 -1.95 -28.60
N ASN A 69 -2.57 -1.06 -28.70
CA ASN A 69 -1.13 -1.37 -28.79
C ASN A 69 -0.32 -0.81 -27.60
N ALA A 70 -0.98 -0.31 -26.58
CA ALA A 70 -0.34 0.26 -25.40
C ALA A 70 0.03 -0.80 -24.36
N GLY A 71 1.21 -0.65 -23.76
CA GLY A 71 1.52 -1.30 -22.49
C GLY A 71 0.74 -0.63 -21.34
N LEU A 72 0.33 -1.42 -20.34
CA LEU A 72 -0.25 -0.93 -19.08
C LEU A 72 0.57 -1.44 -17.92
N THR A 73 0.97 -0.54 -17.03
CA THR A 73 1.61 -0.88 -15.76
C THR A 73 0.85 -0.25 -14.61
N LEU A 74 0.45 -1.06 -13.63
CA LEU A 74 -0.18 -0.61 -12.40
C LEU A 74 0.80 -0.81 -11.24
N THR A 75 1.14 0.26 -10.55
CA THR A 75 2.11 0.24 -9.45
C THR A 75 1.42 0.26 -8.09
N VAL A 76 2.07 -0.32 -7.10
CA VAL A 76 1.65 -0.28 -5.69
C VAL A 76 2.66 0.52 -4.88
N PRO A 77 2.24 1.19 -3.78
CA PRO A 77 3.09 2.15 -3.09
C PRO A 77 4.19 1.50 -2.24
N GLU A 78 3.99 0.29 -1.76
CA GLU A 78 4.95 -0.40 -0.90
C GLU A 78 5.36 -1.75 -1.49
N VAL A 79 6.56 -2.18 -1.11
CA VAL A 79 7.25 -3.34 -1.68
C VAL A 79 6.46 -4.65 -1.62
N ASN A 80 5.60 -4.83 -0.64
CA ASN A 80 4.81 -6.05 -0.45
C ASN A 80 3.29 -5.81 -0.41
N SER A 81 2.80 -4.71 -0.96
CA SER A 81 1.35 -4.43 -1.01
C SER A 81 0.57 -5.54 -1.73
N MET A 82 1.14 -6.11 -2.79
CA MET A 82 0.52 -7.25 -3.50
C MET A 82 0.50 -8.50 -2.61
N GLY A 83 1.57 -8.79 -1.88
CA GLY A 83 1.63 -9.91 -0.95
C GLY A 83 0.56 -9.80 0.15
N LEU A 84 0.42 -8.61 0.72
CA LEU A 84 -0.63 -8.33 1.71
C LEU A 84 -2.03 -8.51 1.10
N ALA A 85 -2.27 -8.00 -0.10
CA ALA A 85 -3.56 -8.13 -0.77
C ALA A 85 -3.94 -9.60 -1.06
N ILE A 86 -2.98 -10.47 -1.35
CA ILE A 86 -3.21 -11.90 -1.57
C ILE A 86 -3.71 -12.60 -0.29
N PHE A 87 -3.27 -12.18 0.89
CA PHE A 87 -3.80 -12.71 2.16
C PHE A 87 -5.25 -12.28 2.40
N GLY A 88 -5.72 -11.23 1.76
CA GLY A 88 -7.05 -10.66 1.98
C GLY A 88 -7.12 -9.92 3.32
N GLY A 89 -8.34 -9.64 3.76
CA GLY A 89 -8.62 -8.93 5.00
C GLY A 89 -9.56 -7.76 4.78
N ASN A 90 -9.84 -7.05 5.87
CA ASN A 90 -10.68 -5.86 5.87
C ASN A 90 -9.85 -4.59 5.66
N SER A 91 -10.50 -3.52 5.23
CA SER A 91 -9.87 -2.21 5.21
C SER A 91 -9.62 -1.68 6.62
N LEU A 92 -8.73 -0.70 6.75
CA LEU A 92 -8.44 -0.06 8.03
C LEU A 92 -9.69 0.63 8.60
N GLU A 93 -10.53 1.24 7.75
CA GLU A 93 -11.79 1.85 8.17
C GLU A 93 -12.77 0.80 8.71
N GLN A 94 -12.87 -0.35 8.07
CA GLN A 94 -13.71 -1.46 8.56
C GLN A 94 -13.20 -2.01 9.88
N ALA A 95 -11.88 -2.12 10.05
CA ALA A 95 -11.28 -2.50 11.32
C ALA A 95 -11.60 -1.48 12.43
N PHE A 96 -11.48 -0.18 12.14
CA PHE A 96 -11.75 0.88 13.13
C PHE A 96 -13.25 1.08 13.44
N ALA A 97 -14.14 0.55 12.61
CA ALA A 97 -15.58 0.54 12.89
C ALA A 97 -15.97 -0.45 14.02
N GLN A 98 -15.05 -1.33 14.42
CA GLN A 98 -15.27 -2.31 15.48
C GLN A 98 -14.47 -1.93 16.73
N ASP A 99 -14.88 -2.48 17.86
CA ASP A 99 -14.17 -2.30 19.13
C ASP A 99 -13.32 -3.54 19.42
N TYR A 100 -12.05 -3.33 19.68
CA TYR A 100 -11.09 -4.37 20.00
C TYR A 100 -10.44 -4.10 21.35
N ASP A 101 -10.31 -5.13 22.20
CA ASP A 101 -9.56 -5.05 23.45
C ASP A 101 -8.04 -4.95 23.23
N THR A 102 -7.55 -5.62 22.19
CA THR A 102 -6.13 -5.65 21.85
C THR A 102 -5.96 -5.42 20.36
N VAL A 103 -5.07 -4.50 20.02
CA VAL A 103 -4.69 -4.19 18.63
C VAL A 103 -3.21 -4.46 18.45
N VAL A 104 -2.86 -5.23 17.43
CA VAL A 104 -1.48 -5.47 17.02
C VAL A 104 -1.23 -4.77 15.69
N ILE A 105 -0.28 -3.84 15.68
CA ILE A 105 0.07 -3.06 14.49
C ILE A 105 1.46 -3.48 14.04
N VAL A 106 1.59 -3.85 12.77
CA VAL A 106 2.81 -4.41 12.20
C VAL A 106 3.35 -3.50 11.11
N GLU A 107 4.49 -2.88 11.40
CA GLU A 107 5.27 -2.06 10.46
C GLU A 107 4.41 -1.04 9.70
N ASN A 108 3.52 -0.35 10.41
CA ASN A 108 2.61 0.60 9.78
C ASN A 108 2.35 1.81 10.67
N ASP A 109 2.62 2.99 10.13
CA ASP A 109 2.23 4.24 10.78
C ASP A 109 0.81 4.63 10.36
N LEU A 110 -0.15 4.42 11.27
CA LEU A 110 -1.56 4.69 11.04
C LEU A 110 -1.86 6.16 10.76
N TYR A 111 -1.04 7.08 11.30
CA TYR A 111 -1.19 8.52 11.07
C TYR A 111 -0.83 8.95 9.65
N ARG A 112 -0.16 8.07 8.89
CA ARG A 112 0.06 8.25 7.45
C ARG A 112 -1.09 7.70 6.60
N ARG A 113 -2.04 6.97 7.20
CA ARG A 113 -3.14 6.30 6.50
C ARG A 113 -4.48 7.01 6.70
N LEU A 114 -4.72 7.51 7.90
CA LEU A 114 -5.98 8.15 8.29
C LEU A 114 -5.74 9.43 9.08
N PRO A 115 -6.74 10.33 9.14
CA PRO A 115 -6.67 11.53 9.98
C PRO A 115 -6.41 11.20 11.44
N ALA A 116 -5.52 11.96 12.09
CA ALA A 116 -5.08 11.73 13.48
C ALA A 116 -6.27 11.55 14.45
N LYS A 117 -7.33 12.35 14.32
CA LYS A 117 -8.53 12.24 15.16
C LYS A 117 -9.19 10.85 15.09
N GLN A 118 -9.19 10.24 13.91
CA GLN A 118 -9.77 8.90 13.73
C GLN A 118 -8.88 7.83 14.35
N VAL A 119 -7.56 7.94 14.15
CA VAL A 119 -6.58 7.02 14.74
C VAL A 119 -6.63 7.10 16.27
N ASP A 120 -6.58 8.31 16.84
CA ASP A 120 -6.66 8.50 18.30
C ASP A 120 -7.95 7.92 18.88
N ALA A 121 -9.09 8.14 18.21
CA ALA A 121 -10.37 7.61 18.68
C ALA A 121 -10.45 6.08 18.62
N ALA A 122 -9.84 5.46 17.62
CA ALA A 122 -9.81 4.01 17.48
C ALA A 122 -8.86 3.36 18.51
N LEU A 123 -7.65 3.90 18.66
CA LEU A 123 -6.67 3.36 19.60
C LEU A 123 -7.08 3.57 21.08
N ALA A 124 -7.80 4.64 21.39
CA ALA A 124 -8.31 4.90 22.74
C ALA A 124 -9.34 3.86 23.22
N LYS A 125 -9.96 3.10 22.31
CA LYS A 125 -10.89 2.01 22.67
C LYS A 125 -10.18 0.73 23.08
N ALA A 126 -8.96 0.52 22.59
CA ALA A 126 -8.19 -0.67 22.89
C ALA A 126 -7.52 -0.57 24.27
N LYS A 127 -7.60 -1.64 25.06
CA LYS A 127 -6.87 -1.75 26.33
C LYS A 127 -5.39 -1.96 26.10
N ASN A 128 -5.05 -2.68 25.05
CA ASN A 128 -3.68 -3.01 24.69
C ASN A 128 -3.41 -2.62 23.23
N VAL A 129 -2.41 -1.79 23.03
CA VAL A 129 -1.87 -1.43 21.72
C VAL A 129 -0.45 -1.95 21.66
N ILE A 130 -0.22 -2.96 20.83
CA ILE A 130 1.08 -3.60 20.60
C ILE A 130 1.56 -3.16 19.23
N VAL A 131 2.74 -2.59 19.13
CA VAL A 131 3.32 -2.16 17.86
C VAL A 131 4.63 -2.88 17.59
N LEU A 132 4.74 -3.45 16.41
CA LEU A 132 5.96 -4.03 15.87
C LEU A 132 6.49 -3.06 14.81
N ASP A 133 7.60 -2.39 15.07
CA ASP A 133 8.16 -1.44 14.12
C ASP A 133 9.68 -1.27 14.34
N HIS A 134 10.38 -0.88 13.28
CA HIS A 134 11.80 -0.57 13.31
C HIS A 134 12.08 0.95 13.44
N SER A 135 11.03 1.77 13.41
CA SER A 135 11.11 3.22 13.49
C SER A 135 10.19 3.78 14.58
N GLU A 136 10.61 4.86 15.21
CA GLU A 136 9.78 5.61 16.16
C GLU A 136 8.76 6.47 15.42
N THR A 137 7.63 5.87 15.05
CA THR A 137 6.52 6.55 14.38
C THR A 137 5.52 7.17 15.38
N GLU A 138 4.58 8.00 14.91
CA GLU A 138 3.50 8.51 15.77
C GLU A 138 2.63 7.36 16.32
N THR A 139 2.47 6.28 15.58
CA THR A 139 1.78 5.07 16.03
C THR A 139 2.52 4.38 17.17
N VAL A 140 3.85 4.26 17.08
CA VAL A 140 4.70 3.68 18.15
C VAL A 140 4.55 4.46 19.45
N LYS A 141 4.45 5.78 19.40
CA LYS A 141 4.26 6.63 20.60
C LYS A 141 2.94 6.38 21.32
N LYS A 142 1.96 5.74 20.69
CA LYS A 142 0.66 5.37 21.30
C LYS A 142 0.65 3.95 21.86
N ALA A 143 1.70 3.18 21.64
CA ALA A 143 1.76 1.78 22.05
C ALA A 143 1.90 1.62 23.57
N ASN A 144 1.25 0.59 24.13
CA ASN A 144 1.53 0.10 25.48
C ASN A 144 2.76 -0.83 25.46
N ILE A 145 2.94 -1.57 24.35
CA ILE A 145 4.05 -2.51 24.15
C ILE A 145 4.62 -2.27 22.77
N VAL A 146 5.94 -2.11 22.70
CA VAL A 146 6.70 -2.00 21.45
C VAL A 146 7.62 -3.21 21.35
N LEU A 147 7.53 -3.93 20.24
CA LEU A 147 8.44 -5.02 19.89
C LEU A 147 9.31 -4.54 18.71
N SER A 148 10.62 -4.46 18.93
CA SER A 148 11.55 -3.95 17.94
C SER A 148 11.63 -4.89 16.73
N ALA A 149 11.06 -4.44 15.61
CA ALA A 149 11.12 -5.16 14.35
C ALA A 149 12.47 -4.93 13.65
N ALA A 150 12.95 -5.94 12.95
CA ALA A 150 14.10 -5.79 12.07
C ALA A 150 13.73 -4.93 10.85
N SER A 151 14.63 -4.04 10.45
CA SER A 151 14.52 -3.34 9.17
C SER A 151 14.72 -4.30 7.99
N PHE A 152 14.47 -3.84 6.77
CA PHE A 152 14.67 -4.66 5.57
C PHE A 152 16.12 -5.15 5.38
N ALA A 153 17.10 -4.46 5.97
CA ALA A 153 18.50 -4.86 5.92
C ALA A 153 18.87 -5.87 7.04
N GLU A 154 18.11 -5.89 8.12
CA GLU A 154 18.37 -6.67 9.33
C GLU A 154 17.58 -7.98 9.41
N GLY A 155 16.68 -8.21 8.47
CA GLY A 155 15.84 -9.40 8.45
C GLY A 155 15.87 -10.15 7.13
N ASP A 156 15.20 -11.27 7.10
CA ASP A 156 14.90 -12.04 5.91
C ASP A 156 13.40 -12.25 5.73
N GLY A 157 12.97 -12.52 4.50
CA GLY A 157 11.58 -12.74 4.22
C GLY A 157 11.28 -12.97 2.75
N THR A 158 10.01 -12.90 2.42
CA THR A 158 9.52 -13.01 1.03
C THR A 158 8.57 -11.86 0.75
N VAL A 159 8.77 -11.17 -0.36
CA VAL A 159 7.90 -10.11 -0.85
C VAL A 159 7.33 -10.47 -2.20
N VAL A 160 6.15 -9.97 -2.50
CA VAL A 160 5.47 -10.18 -3.77
C VAL A 160 5.42 -8.88 -4.53
N SER A 161 6.01 -8.85 -5.74
CA SER A 161 5.99 -7.69 -6.61
C SER A 161 4.59 -7.40 -7.13
N GLN A 162 4.40 -6.20 -7.70
CA GLN A 162 3.14 -5.82 -8.36
C GLN A 162 2.72 -6.76 -9.52
N GLU A 163 3.66 -7.52 -10.06
CA GLU A 163 3.41 -8.54 -11.10
C GLU A 163 3.03 -9.91 -10.53
N GLY A 164 2.92 -10.03 -9.20
CA GLY A 164 2.61 -11.28 -8.53
C GLY A 164 3.79 -12.25 -8.37
N ARG A 165 5.02 -11.79 -8.58
CA ARG A 165 6.22 -12.61 -8.41
C ARG A 165 6.67 -12.58 -6.95
N ALA A 166 6.65 -13.73 -6.29
CA ALA A 166 7.24 -13.91 -4.97
C ALA A 166 8.77 -14.04 -5.07
N GLN A 167 9.48 -13.20 -4.33
CA GLN A 167 10.93 -13.20 -4.29
C GLN A 167 11.42 -13.15 -2.85
N ARG A 168 12.40 -13.98 -2.54
CA ARG A 168 13.04 -14.00 -1.25
C ARG A 168 14.11 -12.90 -1.17
N PHE A 169 14.20 -12.24 -0.01
CA PHE A 169 15.29 -11.36 0.36
C PHE A 169 16.00 -11.92 1.60
N TYR A 170 17.24 -11.52 1.81
CA TYR A 170 18.09 -12.06 2.84
C TYR A 170 18.67 -10.95 3.70
N GLN A 171 18.86 -11.25 4.97
CA GLN A 171 19.55 -10.39 5.91
C GLN A 171 20.95 -10.02 5.40
N VAL A 172 21.29 -8.74 5.41
CA VAL A 172 22.63 -8.23 5.07
C VAL A 172 23.37 -7.67 6.26
N TYR A 173 22.68 -7.37 7.35
CA TYR A 173 23.25 -6.86 8.59
C TYR A 173 22.61 -7.55 9.78
N ASP A 174 23.44 -8.13 10.65
CA ASP A 174 22.99 -8.76 11.90
C ASP A 174 23.26 -7.81 13.07
N PRO A 175 22.25 -7.14 13.64
CA PRO A 175 22.44 -6.24 14.77
C PRO A 175 22.91 -6.97 16.02
N SER A 176 22.60 -8.25 16.18
CA SER A 176 23.00 -9.05 17.34
C SER A 176 24.51 -9.31 17.40
N TYR A 177 25.21 -9.21 16.27
CA TYR A 177 26.66 -9.34 16.22
C TYR A 177 27.37 -8.22 17.01
N TYR A 178 26.83 -6.98 16.96
CA TYR A 178 27.42 -5.82 17.64
C TYR A 178 26.76 -5.53 18.99
N LYS A 179 25.48 -5.89 19.13
CA LYS A 179 24.65 -5.62 20.32
C LYS A 179 23.76 -6.81 20.62
N PRO A 180 24.31 -7.91 21.16
CA PRO A 180 23.57 -9.16 21.40
C PRO A 180 22.44 -9.01 22.42
N GLU A 181 22.47 -7.95 23.23
CA GLU A 181 21.41 -7.62 24.18
C GLU A 181 20.14 -7.06 23.53
N LEU A 182 20.19 -6.64 22.26
CA LEU A 182 19.03 -6.11 21.56
C LEU A 182 18.15 -7.23 21.04
N ALA A 183 16.92 -7.26 21.49
CA ALA A 183 15.91 -8.21 21.00
C ALA A 183 15.25 -7.69 19.70
N ILE A 184 16.03 -7.56 18.62
CA ILE A 184 15.52 -7.20 17.29
C ILE A 184 15.23 -8.49 16.53
N LYS A 185 14.01 -8.62 16.01
CA LYS A 185 13.58 -9.78 15.21
C LYS A 185 12.67 -9.32 14.10
N GLU A 186 12.60 -10.07 13.03
CA GLU A 186 11.62 -9.85 11.97
C GLU A 186 10.20 -9.89 12.54
N SER A 187 9.31 -9.08 12.05
CA SER A 187 7.94 -8.99 12.54
C SER A 187 7.20 -10.32 12.49
N TRP A 188 7.44 -11.15 11.49
CA TRP A 188 6.83 -12.47 11.41
C TRP A 188 7.29 -13.42 12.54
N ARG A 189 8.53 -13.30 13.02
CA ARG A 189 9.02 -14.06 14.19
C ARG A 189 8.36 -13.57 15.48
N TRP A 190 8.16 -12.26 15.63
CA TRP A 190 7.41 -11.71 16.75
C TRP A 190 5.96 -12.19 16.75
N LEU A 191 5.28 -12.16 15.59
CA LEU A 191 3.91 -12.68 15.47
C LEU A 191 3.83 -14.17 15.83
N HIS A 192 4.78 -14.96 15.38
CA HIS A 192 4.85 -16.38 15.76
C HIS A 192 5.06 -16.57 17.27
N ALA A 193 5.92 -15.76 17.88
CA ALA A 193 6.14 -15.81 19.34
C ALA A 193 4.86 -15.43 20.13
N ILE A 194 4.14 -14.41 19.68
CA ILE A 194 2.85 -14.02 20.26
C ILE A 194 1.83 -15.17 20.13
N GLU A 195 1.70 -15.74 18.94
CA GLU A 195 0.79 -16.86 18.69
C GLU A 195 1.09 -18.06 19.59
N THR A 196 2.37 -18.40 19.71
CA THR A 196 2.82 -19.51 20.54
C THR A 196 2.54 -19.27 22.02
N GLY A 197 2.82 -18.05 22.49
CA GLY A 197 2.53 -17.65 23.87
C GLY A 197 1.04 -17.73 24.21
N VAL A 198 0.17 -17.28 23.31
CA VAL A 198 -1.29 -17.34 23.48
C VAL A 198 -1.80 -18.78 23.46
N LYS A 199 -1.24 -19.64 22.62
CA LYS A 199 -1.64 -21.07 22.52
C LYS A 199 -1.04 -21.94 23.62
N GLY A 200 -0.15 -21.41 24.47
CA GLY A 200 0.51 -22.14 25.55
C GLY A 200 1.46 -23.24 25.09
N LYS A 201 1.94 -23.16 23.85
CA LYS A 201 2.95 -24.08 23.31
C LYS A 201 4.30 -23.40 23.34
N ALA A 202 5.32 -24.03 23.91
CA ALA A 202 6.71 -23.60 23.80
C ALA A 202 7.16 -23.65 22.33
N ILE A 203 7.95 -22.65 21.93
CA ILE A 203 8.60 -22.61 20.60
C ILE A 203 9.77 -23.58 20.59
#